data_1dddbb1dc1897d8f59b4ef96a84e9baa
#
_entry.id   1dddbb1dc1897d8f59b4ef96a84e9baa
#
_cell.length_a   1.000
_cell.length_b   1.000
_cell.length_c   1.000
_cell.angle_alpha   90.00
_cell.angle_beta   90.00
_cell.angle_gamma   90.00
#
_symmetry.space_group_name_H-M   'P 1'
#
loop_
_entity.id
_entity.type
_entity.pdbx_description
1 polymer ?
#
loop_
_entity_poly.entity_id
_entity_poly.type
_entity_poly.pdbx_seq_one_letter_code
_entity_poly.pdbx_strand_id
1 'polypeptide(L)'
;MNRLLFNLFVWTKVPIAKIAGLRLRHLDDAGCQMQVTHGWLNQNPFKSMFWAVEGMAAEFSTGILAHRHIRRSGSRYAMLVVAMSATFSKKAVGTIVFRCDQGAAIAAALRLARETGAPQQVELRSVGTDESGEQVAEFFFTWSFKARMPLGTSQ
;
A
#
# COMPACT_ATOMS: atom_id res chain seq x y z
N MET A 1 -9.71 9.51 1.77
CA MET A 1 -10.48 8.70 0.78
C MET A 1 -11.43 7.84 1.59
N ASN A 2 -12.72 7.89 1.32
CA ASN A 2 -13.69 6.99 1.96
C ASN A 2 -13.79 5.66 1.21
N ARG A 3 -14.51 4.68 1.78
CA ARG A 3 -14.63 3.32 1.19
C ARG A 3 -15.23 3.33 -0.23
N LEU A 4 -16.17 4.25 -0.51
CA LEU A 4 -16.82 4.35 -1.82
C LEU A 4 -15.82 4.83 -2.88
N LEU A 5 -15.07 5.89 -2.60
CA LEU A 5 -14.02 6.41 -3.49
C LEU A 5 -12.89 5.41 -3.68
N PHE A 6 -12.51 4.66 -2.64
CA PHE A 6 -11.56 3.57 -2.77
C PHE A 6 -12.07 2.48 -3.72
N ASN A 7 -13.31 2.03 -3.55
CA ASN A 7 -13.89 1.02 -4.44
C ASN A 7 -13.91 1.49 -5.90
N LEU A 8 -14.31 2.73 -6.16
CA LEU A 8 -14.31 3.29 -7.52
C LEU A 8 -12.88 3.36 -8.10
N PHE A 9 -11.90 3.81 -7.29
CA PHE A 9 -10.50 3.85 -7.68
C PHE A 9 -9.99 2.45 -8.05
N VAL A 10 -10.23 1.45 -7.22
CA VAL A 10 -9.77 0.08 -7.45
C VAL A 10 -10.41 -0.51 -8.71
N TRP A 11 -11.72 -0.33 -8.91
CA TRP A 11 -12.41 -0.80 -10.10
C TRP A 11 -11.85 -0.19 -11.39
N THR A 12 -11.48 1.08 -11.38
CA THR A 12 -11.04 1.80 -12.59
C THR A 12 -9.54 1.71 -12.85
N LYS A 13 -8.72 1.50 -11.80
CA LYS A 13 -7.25 1.57 -11.91
C LYS A 13 -6.56 0.23 -11.68
N VAL A 14 -7.09 -0.61 -10.78
CA VAL A 14 -6.49 -1.92 -10.43
C VAL A 14 -7.59 -2.95 -10.20
N PRO A 15 -8.36 -3.35 -11.24
CA PRO A 15 -9.54 -4.23 -11.07
C PRO A 15 -9.20 -5.59 -10.46
N ILE A 16 -7.99 -6.10 -10.68
CA ILE A 16 -7.52 -7.36 -10.08
C ILE A 16 -7.57 -7.33 -8.54
N ALA A 17 -7.27 -6.19 -7.92
CA ALA A 17 -7.33 -6.04 -6.47
C ALA A 17 -8.78 -6.14 -5.95
N LYS A 18 -9.74 -5.68 -6.75
CA LYS A 18 -11.17 -5.83 -6.42
C LYS A 18 -11.63 -7.29 -6.54
N ILE A 19 -11.22 -7.97 -7.61
CA ILE A 19 -11.51 -9.41 -7.84
C ILE A 19 -10.89 -10.24 -6.71
N ALA A 20 -9.65 -9.93 -6.30
CA ALA A 20 -8.98 -10.59 -5.18
C ALA A 20 -9.65 -10.31 -3.80
N GLY A 21 -10.59 -9.37 -3.73
CA GLY A 21 -11.37 -9.09 -2.53
C GLY A 21 -10.77 -8.06 -1.58
N LEU A 22 -9.82 -7.23 -2.04
CA LEU A 22 -9.22 -6.18 -1.22
C LEU A 22 -10.24 -5.12 -0.81
N ARG A 23 -10.18 -4.72 0.47
CA ARG A 23 -11.06 -3.70 1.06
C ARG A 23 -10.26 -2.73 1.93
N LEU A 24 -10.52 -1.46 1.79
CA LEU A 24 -9.99 -0.44 2.69
C LEU A 24 -10.74 -0.52 4.03
N ARG A 25 -10.01 -0.76 5.12
CA ARG A 25 -10.55 -0.80 6.49
C ARG A 25 -10.39 0.54 7.20
N HIS A 26 -9.18 1.13 7.11
CA HIS A 26 -8.83 2.39 7.74
C HIS A 26 -7.80 3.16 6.91
N LEU A 27 -7.89 4.50 6.90
CA LEU A 27 -6.91 5.37 6.26
C LEU A 27 -6.97 6.76 6.91
N ASP A 28 -5.87 7.14 7.56
CA ASP A 28 -5.61 8.49 8.04
C ASP A 28 -4.19 8.96 7.66
N ASP A 29 -3.66 9.99 8.30
CA ASP A 29 -2.30 10.48 8.00
C ASP A 29 -1.21 9.65 8.69
N ALA A 30 -1.55 8.91 9.73
CA ALA A 30 -0.61 8.06 10.44
C ALA A 30 -0.47 6.68 9.76
N GLY A 31 -1.60 6.12 9.26
CA GLY A 31 -1.57 4.74 8.77
C GLY A 31 -2.69 4.36 7.82
N CYS A 32 -2.54 3.16 7.27
CA CYS A 32 -3.51 2.52 6.40
C CYS A 32 -3.68 1.04 6.78
N GLN A 33 -4.92 0.57 6.76
CA GLN A 33 -5.26 -0.83 6.95
C GLN A 33 -6.03 -1.34 5.74
N MET A 34 -5.50 -2.38 5.13
CA MET A 34 -6.14 -3.13 4.04
C MET A 34 -6.58 -4.50 4.54
N GLN A 35 -7.79 -4.89 4.19
CA GLN A 35 -8.37 -6.19 4.53
C GLN A 35 -8.53 -7.04 3.29
N VAL A 36 -8.26 -8.33 3.40
CA VAL A 36 -8.61 -9.35 2.43
C VAL A 36 -9.06 -10.62 3.16
N THR A 37 -10.07 -11.30 2.63
CA THR A 37 -10.57 -12.54 3.23
C THR A 37 -10.25 -13.70 2.30
N HIS A 38 -9.66 -14.75 2.86
CA HIS A 38 -9.37 -15.99 2.14
C HIS A 38 -10.66 -16.61 1.60
N GLY A 39 -10.62 -17.04 0.36
CA GLY A 39 -11.73 -17.68 -0.33
C GLY A 39 -11.29 -18.33 -1.64
N TRP A 40 -12.23 -18.95 -2.35
CA TRP A 40 -11.93 -19.70 -3.57
C TRP A 40 -11.18 -18.89 -4.65
N LEU A 41 -11.52 -17.61 -4.81
CA LEU A 41 -10.89 -16.75 -5.84
C LEU A 41 -9.42 -16.39 -5.57
N ASN A 42 -8.97 -16.51 -4.32
CA ASN A 42 -7.64 -16.08 -3.92
C ASN A 42 -6.85 -17.15 -3.15
N GLN A 43 -7.32 -18.40 -3.20
CA GLN A 43 -6.62 -19.51 -2.56
C GLN A 43 -5.49 -20.06 -3.42
N ASN A 44 -4.54 -20.71 -2.76
CA ASN A 44 -3.50 -21.53 -3.36
C ASN A 44 -3.82 -23.04 -3.21
N PRO A 45 -3.09 -23.95 -3.88
CA PRO A 45 -3.30 -25.40 -3.74
C PRO A 45 -3.13 -25.95 -2.32
N PHE A 46 -2.51 -25.19 -1.40
CA PHE A 46 -2.29 -25.59 -0.01
C PHE A 46 -3.41 -25.14 0.94
N LYS A 47 -4.56 -24.71 0.39
CA LYS A 47 -5.76 -24.27 1.12
C LYS A 47 -5.50 -23.09 2.06
N SER A 48 -4.72 -22.13 1.59
CA SER A 48 -4.51 -20.83 2.23
C SER A 48 -4.52 -19.73 1.17
N MET A 49 -4.48 -18.48 1.57
CA MET A 49 -4.41 -17.36 0.64
C MET A 49 -3.15 -17.47 -0.25
N PHE A 50 -3.28 -17.13 -1.52
CA PHE A 50 -2.15 -17.05 -2.43
C PHE A 50 -1.27 -15.85 -2.04
N TRP A 51 0.02 -16.08 -1.83
CA TRP A 51 0.95 -15.06 -1.32
C TRP A 51 0.93 -13.74 -2.12
N ALA A 52 0.68 -13.81 -3.43
CA ALA A 52 0.59 -12.60 -4.26
C ALA A 52 -0.62 -11.73 -3.89
N VAL A 53 -1.71 -12.32 -3.37
CA VAL A 53 -2.86 -11.56 -2.86
C VAL A 53 -2.53 -10.92 -1.51
N GLU A 54 -1.78 -11.60 -0.66
CA GLU A 54 -1.22 -11.01 0.56
C GLU A 54 -0.31 -9.83 0.22
N GLY A 55 0.61 -10.01 -0.75
CA GLY A 55 1.49 -8.97 -1.26
C GLY A 55 0.73 -7.77 -1.83
N MET A 56 -0.37 -8.03 -2.56
CA MET A 56 -1.25 -6.98 -3.07
C MET A 56 -1.87 -6.15 -1.94
N ALA A 57 -2.39 -6.81 -0.90
CA ALA A 57 -2.97 -6.12 0.25
C ALA A 57 -1.90 -5.34 1.05
N ALA A 58 -0.71 -5.91 1.20
CA ALA A 58 0.42 -5.28 1.85
C ALA A 58 0.91 -4.04 1.07
N GLU A 59 1.09 -4.15 -0.26
CA GLU A 59 1.46 -3.03 -1.12
C GLU A 59 0.42 -1.91 -1.04
N PHE A 60 -0.87 -2.24 -1.12
CA PHE A 60 -1.94 -1.24 -1.03
C PHE A 60 -1.93 -0.52 0.32
N SER A 61 -1.58 -1.18 1.43
CA SER A 61 -1.50 -0.51 2.74
C SER A 61 -0.43 0.59 2.76
N THR A 62 0.71 0.39 2.08
CA THR A 62 1.79 1.37 1.95
C THR A 62 1.52 2.38 0.84
N GLY A 63 1.11 1.92 -0.34
CA GLY A 63 0.90 2.75 -1.52
C GLY A 63 -0.29 3.71 -1.40
N ILE A 64 -1.41 3.28 -0.81
CA ILE A 64 -2.57 4.15 -0.57
C ILE A 64 -2.26 5.21 0.49
N LEU A 65 -1.48 4.86 1.52
CA LEU A 65 -0.99 5.81 2.50
C LEU A 65 -0.08 6.87 1.82
N ALA A 66 0.86 6.43 0.99
CA ALA A 66 1.71 7.33 0.21
C ALA A 66 0.89 8.23 -0.73
N HIS A 67 -0.07 7.67 -1.46
CA HIS A 67 -0.96 8.42 -2.34
C HIS A 67 -1.78 9.49 -1.58
N ARG A 68 -2.23 9.19 -0.36
CA ARG A 68 -2.91 10.17 0.50
C ARG A 68 -1.99 11.35 0.82
N HIS A 69 -0.75 11.11 1.24
CA HIS A 69 0.24 12.16 1.53
C HIS A 69 0.57 13.00 0.29
N ILE A 70 0.75 12.36 -0.88
CA ILE A 70 0.97 13.04 -2.15
C ILE A 70 -0.20 13.99 -2.46
N ARG A 71 -1.44 13.53 -2.35
CA ARG A 71 -2.60 14.37 -2.60
C ARG A 71 -2.70 15.56 -1.65
N ARG A 72 -2.35 15.37 -0.38
CA ARG A 72 -2.39 16.45 0.63
C ARG A 72 -1.26 17.46 0.47
N SER A 73 -0.14 17.05 -0.10
CA SER A 73 1.00 17.96 -0.35
C SER A 73 0.72 19.04 -1.38
N GLY A 74 -0.33 18.89 -2.19
CA GLY A 74 -0.65 19.79 -3.31
C GLY A 74 0.36 19.74 -4.46
N SER A 75 1.37 18.86 -4.37
CA SER A 75 2.44 18.71 -5.36
C SER A 75 2.29 17.40 -6.13
N ARG A 76 2.89 17.33 -7.32
CA ARG A 76 2.89 16.13 -8.14
C ARG A 76 4.16 15.32 -7.89
N TYR A 77 4.01 14.01 -7.74
CA TYR A 77 5.13 13.08 -7.59
C TYR A 77 5.00 11.91 -8.57
N ALA A 78 6.13 11.41 -9.04
CA ALA A 78 6.24 10.05 -9.53
C ALA A 78 6.55 9.15 -8.32
N MET A 79 5.92 7.99 -8.25
CA MET A 79 6.19 6.98 -7.23
C MET A 79 6.37 5.61 -7.88
N LEU A 80 7.29 4.82 -7.35
CA LEU A 80 7.64 3.49 -7.86
C LEU A 80 8.10 2.61 -6.70
N VAL A 81 7.65 1.36 -6.67
CA VAL A 81 8.26 0.31 -5.84
C VAL A 81 9.56 -0.12 -6.50
N VAL A 82 10.69 0.07 -5.82
CA VAL A 82 12.03 -0.28 -6.35
C VAL A 82 12.56 -1.60 -5.78
N ALA A 83 12.06 -2.02 -4.62
CA ALA A 83 12.38 -3.30 -4.01
C ALA A 83 11.24 -3.78 -3.13
N MET A 84 11.17 -5.10 -2.94
CA MET A 84 10.24 -5.74 -2.02
C MET A 84 10.90 -6.97 -1.41
N SER A 85 10.64 -7.20 -0.12
CA SER A 85 10.90 -8.46 0.56
C SER A 85 9.70 -8.88 1.41
N ALA A 86 9.57 -10.18 1.66
CA ALA A 86 8.48 -10.70 2.47
C ALA A 86 8.93 -11.92 3.29
N THR A 87 8.32 -12.06 4.46
CA THR A 87 8.41 -13.27 5.28
C THR A 87 7.02 -13.75 5.65
N PHE A 88 6.81 -15.05 5.66
CA PHE A 88 5.54 -15.69 5.94
C PHE A 88 5.73 -16.60 7.16
N SER A 89 5.00 -16.33 8.23
CA SER A 89 5.12 -17.06 9.50
C SER A 89 4.01 -18.09 9.72
N LYS A 90 2.87 -17.92 9.02
CA LYS A 90 1.68 -18.74 9.19
C LYS A 90 0.85 -18.75 7.90
N LYS A 91 0.08 -19.83 7.66
CA LYS A 91 -0.90 -19.86 6.56
C LYS A 91 -1.95 -18.79 6.78
N ALA A 92 -2.15 -17.93 5.79
CA ALA A 92 -3.20 -16.92 5.80
C ALA A 92 -4.55 -17.58 5.47
N VAL A 93 -5.41 -17.72 6.48
CA VAL A 93 -6.76 -18.28 6.40
C VAL A 93 -7.71 -17.33 7.13
N GLY A 94 -8.97 -17.25 6.70
CA GLY A 94 -9.91 -16.27 7.26
C GLY A 94 -9.64 -14.86 6.77
N THR A 95 -9.90 -13.88 7.61
CA THR A 95 -9.70 -12.47 7.29
C THR A 95 -8.34 -11.99 7.76
N ILE A 96 -7.54 -11.48 6.84
CA ILE A 96 -6.22 -10.91 7.11
C ILE A 96 -6.28 -9.38 6.96
N VAL A 97 -5.66 -8.67 7.90
CA VAL A 97 -5.54 -7.21 7.87
C VAL A 97 -4.07 -6.83 7.77
N PHE A 98 -3.71 -6.21 6.67
CA PHE A 98 -2.38 -5.64 6.43
C PHE A 98 -2.35 -4.18 6.87
N ARG A 99 -1.37 -3.81 7.70
CA ARG A 99 -1.25 -2.51 8.33
C ARG A 99 0.13 -1.89 8.10
N CYS A 100 0.13 -0.63 7.68
CA CYS A 100 1.30 0.25 7.65
C CYS A 100 1.01 1.51 8.46
N ASP A 101 1.90 1.87 9.40
CA ASP A 101 1.76 3.04 10.30
C ASP A 101 2.90 4.05 10.12
N GLN A 102 3.46 4.15 8.93
CA GLN A 102 4.65 4.96 8.66
C GLN A 102 4.34 6.23 7.87
N GLY A 103 3.19 6.86 8.10
CA GLY A 103 2.79 8.10 7.44
C GLY A 103 3.82 9.23 7.61
N ALA A 104 4.42 9.36 8.80
CA ALA A 104 5.44 10.37 9.07
C ALA A 104 6.71 10.18 8.20
N ALA A 105 7.14 8.94 8.00
CA ALA A 105 8.29 8.63 7.14
C ALA A 105 8.01 8.99 5.67
N ILE A 106 6.80 8.69 5.19
CA ILE A 106 6.35 9.09 3.85
C ILE A 106 6.36 10.61 3.71
N ALA A 107 5.78 11.34 4.67
CA ALA A 107 5.73 12.80 4.64
C ALA A 107 7.15 13.41 4.60
N ALA A 108 8.10 12.87 5.37
CA ALA A 108 9.49 13.29 5.36
C ALA A 108 10.17 13.04 4.01
N ALA A 109 10.00 11.85 3.41
CA ALA A 109 10.56 11.53 2.11
C ALA A 109 10.00 12.43 0.98
N LEU A 110 8.69 12.70 0.99
CA LEU A 110 8.07 13.61 0.01
C LEU A 110 8.59 15.05 0.16
N ARG A 111 8.73 15.53 1.40
CA ARG A 111 9.31 16.87 1.65
C ARG A 111 10.73 16.95 1.12
N LEU A 112 11.59 16.00 1.46
CA LEU A 112 12.98 15.97 1.02
C LEU A 112 13.10 15.86 -0.52
N ALA A 113 12.25 15.03 -1.16
CA ALA A 113 12.20 14.94 -2.62
C ALA A 113 11.83 16.29 -3.28
N ARG A 114 10.99 17.09 -2.65
CA ARG A 114 10.63 18.43 -3.14
C ARG A 114 11.75 19.44 -2.92
N GLU A 115 12.39 19.42 -1.76
CA GLU A 115 13.47 20.34 -1.40
C GLU A 115 14.74 20.12 -2.25
N THR A 116 15.09 18.87 -2.50
CA THR A 116 16.31 18.49 -3.24
C THR A 116 16.10 18.36 -4.75
N GLY A 117 14.85 18.16 -5.21
CA GLY A 117 14.57 17.80 -6.60
C GLY A 117 15.02 16.38 -6.99
N ALA A 118 15.74 15.69 -6.12
CA ALA A 118 16.23 14.33 -6.33
C ALA A 118 15.21 13.28 -5.86
N PRO A 119 15.19 12.07 -6.46
CA PRO A 119 14.40 10.97 -5.96
C PRO A 119 14.79 10.61 -4.52
N GLN A 120 13.79 10.35 -3.67
CA GLN A 120 14.00 9.89 -2.29
C GLN A 120 13.40 8.51 -2.15
N GLN A 121 14.10 7.62 -1.45
CA GLN A 121 13.63 6.28 -1.15
C GLN A 121 13.27 6.17 0.32
N VAL A 122 12.23 5.41 0.60
CA VAL A 122 11.82 5.05 1.96
C VAL A 122 11.34 3.60 1.98
N GLU A 123 11.81 2.84 2.94
CA GLU A 123 11.32 1.49 3.19
C GLU A 123 10.12 1.54 4.12
N LEU A 124 9.01 0.96 3.67
CA LEU A 124 7.77 0.89 4.40
C LEU A 124 7.43 -0.56 4.73
N ARG A 125 7.09 -0.79 5.98
CA ARG A 125 6.71 -2.08 6.52
C ARG A 125 5.19 -2.24 6.54
N SER A 126 4.70 -3.38 6.09
CA SER A 126 3.30 -3.80 6.20
C SER A 126 3.19 -5.13 6.90
N VAL A 127 2.47 -5.19 7.99
CA VAL A 127 2.25 -6.42 8.79
C VAL A 127 0.85 -6.93 8.57
N GLY A 128 0.74 -8.19 8.16
CA GLY A 128 -0.52 -8.91 8.03
C GLY A 128 -0.82 -9.70 9.30
N THR A 129 -1.98 -9.47 9.90
CA THR A 129 -2.48 -10.21 11.08
C THR A 129 -3.80 -10.88 10.78
N ASP A 130 -4.02 -12.05 11.36
CA ASP A 130 -5.30 -12.76 11.30
C ASP A 130 -6.32 -12.24 12.34
N GLU A 131 -7.48 -12.87 12.39
CA GLU A 131 -8.57 -12.51 13.30
C GLU A 131 -8.24 -12.72 14.79
N SER A 132 -7.23 -13.56 15.10
CA SER A 132 -6.72 -13.75 16.46
C SER A 132 -5.68 -12.71 16.87
N GLY A 133 -5.23 -11.87 15.93
CA GLY A 133 -4.16 -10.91 16.12
C GLY A 133 -2.76 -11.48 15.90
N GLU A 134 -2.62 -12.75 15.48
CA GLU A 134 -1.32 -13.34 15.14
C GLU A 134 -0.83 -12.84 13.79
N GLN A 135 0.48 -12.59 13.72
CA GLN A 135 1.13 -12.22 12.47
C GLN A 135 1.20 -13.43 11.53
N VAL A 136 0.71 -13.25 10.30
CA VAL A 136 0.76 -14.26 9.24
C VAL A 136 1.85 -13.99 8.23
N ALA A 137 2.09 -12.70 7.94
CA ALA A 137 3.12 -12.28 7.00
C ALA A 137 3.60 -10.86 7.31
N GLU A 138 4.79 -10.54 6.83
CA GLU A 138 5.38 -9.22 6.90
C GLU A 138 6.02 -8.89 5.56
N PHE A 139 5.77 -7.67 5.08
CA PHE A 139 6.30 -7.17 3.83
C PHE A 139 7.05 -5.87 4.05
N PHE A 140 8.16 -5.70 3.37
CA PHE A 140 8.88 -4.44 3.25
C PHE A 140 8.86 -3.99 1.80
N PHE A 141 8.45 -2.76 1.55
CA PHE A 141 8.44 -2.13 0.23
C PHE A 141 9.32 -0.90 0.25
N THR A 142 10.35 -0.86 -0.58
CA THR A 142 11.12 0.35 -0.81
C THR A 142 10.44 1.16 -1.90
N TRP A 143 9.84 2.29 -1.52
CA TRP A 143 9.22 3.25 -2.42
C TRP A 143 10.20 4.34 -2.80
N SER A 144 10.24 4.71 -4.08
CA SER A 144 10.95 5.88 -4.59
C SER A 144 9.94 6.97 -4.94
N PHE A 145 10.16 8.18 -4.42
CA PHE A 145 9.36 9.38 -4.70
C PHE A 145 10.22 10.43 -5.39
N LYS A 146 9.76 10.95 -6.54
CA LYS A 146 10.41 12.07 -7.24
C LYS A 146 9.39 13.18 -7.45
N ALA A 147 9.67 14.38 -6.93
CA ALA A 147 8.83 15.55 -7.18
C ALA A 147 8.86 15.89 -8.68
N ARG A 148 7.68 16.16 -9.24
CA ARG A 148 7.54 16.66 -10.61
C ARG A 148 7.41 18.18 -10.56
N MET A 149 8.34 18.87 -11.16
CA MET A 149 8.22 20.31 -11.38
C MET A 149 6.92 20.61 -12.13
N PRO A 150 6.20 21.72 -11.84
CA PRO A 150 5.17 22.20 -12.73
C PRO A 150 5.75 22.31 -14.13
N LEU A 151 5.02 21.86 -15.14
CA LEU A 151 5.40 22.14 -16.53
C LEU A 151 5.51 23.66 -16.64
N GLY A 152 6.74 24.17 -16.75
CA GLY A 152 6.98 25.58 -16.96
C GLY A 152 6.15 26.03 -18.16
N THR A 153 5.36 27.07 -18.01
CA THR A 153 4.86 27.87 -19.13
C THR A 153 6.09 28.30 -19.90
N SER A 154 6.33 27.65 -21.05
CA SER A 154 7.28 28.16 -22.05
C SER A 154 6.80 29.55 -22.41
N GLN A 155 7.61 30.57 -22.07
CA GLN A 155 7.48 31.91 -22.65
C GLN A 155 7.90 31.88 -24.11
#